data_f44f2641e040daeea657a123a4464987
#
_entry.id   f44f2641e040daeea657a123a4464987
#
_cell.length_a   1.000
_cell.length_b   1.000
_cell.length_c   1.000
_cell.angle_alpha   90.00
_cell.angle_beta   90.00
_cell.angle_gamma   90.00
#
_symmetry.space_group_name_H-M   'P 1'
#
loop_
_entity.id
_entity.type
_entity.pdbx_description
1 polymer ?
#
loop_
_entity_poly.entity_id
_entity_poly.type
_entity_poly.pdbx_seq_one_letter_code
_entity_poly.pdbx_strand_id
1 'polypeptide(L)'
;MSSVGANIKKMAGNTLVYGLGNIFNRAITFLLLPLYINMMTPVEFGALNLIYPFLALMNVVYMYGLDAGFMRFFIPEKDQKRRQEIFSVVYLSILVSTAIITAALFLAEAPLSSLLLGDDPATSVFALAFIILMLDGLSFMPVLYYRSIQKPLRYVSIIFSEVVINLGLNVLLVGFWGWGLKGVLGANISSSLIKLLVASPAIFKNLNFTWNTRIWKDLLKFGLPTVPAVLFAMVVALGDRFLIKYFFDQATVGIYSAGYKIGMIMALMVTAFRFAWHPFFLSLSDQENARETFAKILTLFVIVGSFVFLLVSLLAPPVLTMDFNGKAIITPEYADGLRSVPLIL
;
A
#
# COMPACT_ATOMS: atom_id res chain seq x y z
N MET A 1 15.87 -1.71 36.13
CA MET A 1 15.73 -1.12 34.78
C MET A 1 14.66 -0.04 34.89
N SER A 2 14.96 1.20 34.56
CA SER A 2 13.98 2.31 34.65
C SER A 2 12.77 2.02 33.79
N SER A 3 11.57 2.49 34.18
CA SER A 3 10.32 2.35 33.43
C SER A 3 10.44 2.86 31.98
N VAL A 4 11.35 3.80 31.75
CA VAL A 4 11.69 4.37 30.45
C VAL A 4 12.37 3.32 29.55
N GLY A 5 13.33 2.55 30.06
CA GLY A 5 14.02 1.51 29.26
C GLY A 5 13.09 0.37 28.84
N ALA A 6 12.15 -0.02 29.70
CA ALA A 6 11.14 -1.03 29.37
C ALA A 6 10.17 -0.52 28.29
N ASN A 7 9.78 0.76 28.35
CA ASN A 7 8.90 1.39 27.36
C ASN A 7 9.59 1.53 25.99
N ILE A 8 10.88 1.91 25.97
CA ILE A 8 11.68 1.98 24.73
C ILE A 8 11.81 0.59 24.09
N LYS A 9 12.12 -0.45 24.87
CA LYS A 9 12.22 -1.83 24.36
C LYS A 9 10.89 -2.34 23.80
N LYS A 10 9.78 -2.05 24.47
CA LYS A 10 8.43 -2.38 23.98
C LYS A 10 8.08 -1.62 22.70
N MET A 11 8.41 -0.33 22.64
CA MET A 11 8.19 0.50 21.46
C MET A 11 9.02 0.01 20.27
N ALA A 12 10.31 -0.29 20.47
CA ALA A 12 11.19 -0.84 19.45
C ALA A 12 10.68 -2.20 18.93
N GLY A 13 10.25 -3.09 19.83
CA GLY A 13 9.66 -4.38 19.45
C GLY A 13 8.38 -4.23 18.60
N ASN A 14 7.45 -3.37 19.02
CA ASN A 14 6.24 -3.10 18.25
C ASN A 14 6.56 -2.48 16.89
N THR A 15 7.49 -1.54 16.83
CA THR A 15 7.93 -0.87 15.61
C THR A 15 8.55 -1.87 14.62
N LEU A 16 9.38 -2.80 15.11
CA LEU A 16 9.92 -3.89 14.26
C LEU A 16 8.81 -4.78 13.68
N VAL A 17 7.84 -5.17 14.47
CA VAL A 17 6.72 -6.02 14.02
C VAL A 17 5.88 -5.31 12.95
N TYR A 18 5.54 -4.04 13.14
CA TYR A 18 4.83 -3.24 12.13
C TYR A 18 5.67 -3.00 10.87
N GLY A 19 6.98 -2.78 11.04
CA GLY A 19 7.92 -2.59 9.93
C GLY A 19 8.07 -3.83 9.08
N LEU A 20 8.21 -4.99 9.70
CA LEU A 20 8.26 -6.28 9.00
C LEU A 20 6.99 -6.51 8.17
N GLY A 21 5.80 -6.20 8.69
CA GLY A 21 4.54 -6.30 7.92
C GLY A 21 4.58 -5.49 6.62
N ASN A 22 5.08 -4.26 6.66
CA ASN A 22 5.23 -3.41 5.46
C ASN A 22 6.29 -3.93 4.48
N ILE A 23 7.40 -4.47 4.98
CA ILE A 23 8.45 -5.07 4.15
C ILE A 23 7.92 -6.32 3.46
N PHE A 24 7.19 -7.18 4.16
CA PHE A 24 6.56 -8.36 3.58
C PHE A 24 5.60 -8.02 2.44
N ASN A 25 4.75 -7.01 2.64
CA ASN A 25 3.81 -6.59 1.60
C ASN A 25 4.52 -6.11 0.32
N ARG A 26 5.61 -5.36 0.47
CA ARG A 26 6.43 -4.92 -0.68
C ARG A 26 7.18 -6.08 -1.34
N ALA A 27 7.74 -7.00 -0.54
CA ALA A 27 8.45 -8.16 -1.05
C ALA A 27 7.53 -9.05 -1.90
N ILE A 28 6.27 -9.25 -1.49
CA ILE A 28 5.31 -10.05 -2.24
C ILE A 28 4.93 -9.41 -3.56
N THR A 29 4.75 -8.09 -3.59
CA THR A 29 4.51 -7.37 -4.84
C THR A 29 5.66 -7.57 -5.83
N PHE A 30 6.90 -7.66 -5.32
CA PHE A 30 8.07 -7.96 -6.13
C PHE A 30 8.10 -9.44 -6.58
N LEU A 31 7.75 -10.39 -5.70
CA LEU A 31 7.68 -11.82 -6.01
C LEU A 31 6.62 -12.15 -7.07
N LEU A 32 5.52 -11.40 -7.12
CA LEU A 32 4.48 -11.55 -8.13
C LEU A 32 4.86 -10.96 -9.50
N LEU A 33 5.92 -10.14 -9.58
CA LEU A 33 6.31 -9.49 -10.83
C LEU A 33 6.65 -10.51 -11.94
N PRO A 34 7.49 -11.55 -11.73
CA PRO A 34 7.76 -12.55 -12.75
C PRO A 34 6.49 -13.29 -13.20
N LEU A 35 5.57 -13.57 -12.27
CA LEU A 35 4.28 -14.19 -12.61
C LEU A 35 3.48 -13.31 -13.57
N TYR A 36 3.32 -12.04 -13.24
CA TYR A 36 2.53 -11.11 -14.05
C TYR A 36 3.14 -10.87 -15.43
N ILE A 37 4.44 -10.63 -15.50
CA ILE A 37 5.14 -10.38 -16.78
C ILE A 37 5.09 -11.60 -17.72
N ASN A 38 5.08 -12.83 -17.17
CA ASN A 38 5.00 -14.04 -17.99
C ASN A 38 3.59 -14.47 -18.36
N MET A 39 2.57 -13.99 -17.63
CA MET A 39 1.17 -14.42 -17.80
C MET A 39 0.23 -13.33 -18.31
N MET A 40 0.70 -12.08 -18.40
CA MET A 40 -0.10 -10.93 -18.83
C MET A 40 0.61 -10.20 -19.97
N THR A 41 -0.17 -9.67 -20.90
CA THR A 41 0.33 -8.77 -21.92
C THR A 41 0.73 -7.42 -21.32
N PRO A 42 1.61 -6.61 -21.99
CA PRO A 42 1.92 -5.24 -21.55
C PRO A 42 0.66 -4.37 -21.34
N VAL A 43 -0.36 -4.57 -22.18
CA VAL A 43 -1.64 -3.84 -22.09
C VAL A 43 -2.37 -4.20 -20.78
N GLU A 44 -2.56 -5.49 -20.49
CA GLU A 44 -3.20 -5.94 -19.25
C GLU A 44 -2.44 -5.53 -17.99
N PHE A 45 -1.11 -5.63 -18.04
CA PHE A 45 -0.27 -5.19 -16.93
C PHE A 45 -0.27 -3.66 -16.78
N GLY A 46 -0.40 -2.92 -17.89
CA GLY A 46 -0.62 -1.48 -17.90
C GLY A 46 -1.94 -1.11 -17.24
N ALA A 47 -3.05 -1.79 -17.61
CA ALA A 47 -4.35 -1.62 -16.97
C ALA A 47 -4.27 -1.84 -15.45
N LEU A 48 -3.63 -2.91 -15.01
CA LEU A 48 -3.43 -3.19 -13.59
C LEU A 48 -2.69 -2.04 -12.88
N ASN A 49 -1.64 -1.51 -13.53
CA ASN A 49 -0.83 -0.41 -12.98
C ASN A 49 -1.47 0.99 -13.14
N LEU A 50 -2.63 1.10 -13.77
CA LEU A 50 -3.53 2.26 -13.72
C LEU A 50 -4.62 2.07 -12.65
N ILE A 51 -5.16 0.86 -12.53
CA ILE A 51 -6.19 0.52 -11.52
C ILE A 51 -5.64 0.67 -10.09
N TYR A 52 -4.44 0.17 -9.79
CA TYR A 52 -3.89 0.26 -8.43
C TYR A 52 -3.65 1.70 -7.93
N PRO A 53 -3.06 2.63 -8.70
CA PRO A 53 -3.03 4.04 -8.32
C PRO A 53 -4.41 4.66 -8.12
N PHE A 54 -5.39 4.32 -8.96
CA PHE A 54 -6.78 4.73 -8.76
C PHE A 54 -7.33 4.22 -7.43
N LEU A 55 -7.15 2.93 -7.10
CA LEU A 55 -7.54 2.36 -5.81
C LEU A 55 -6.86 3.09 -4.65
N ALA A 56 -5.55 3.39 -4.77
CA ALA A 56 -4.81 4.08 -3.73
C ALA A 56 -5.33 5.51 -3.47
N LEU A 57 -5.62 6.28 -4.54
CA LEU A 57 -6.21 7.61 -4.44
C LEU A 57 -7.62 7.56 -3.84
N MET A 58 -8.46 6.64 -4.33
CA MET A 58 -9.82 6.48 -3.85
C MET A 58 -9.88 6.00 -2.39
N ASN A 59 -8.94 5.18 -1.92
CA ASN A 59 -8.87 4.80 -0.51
C ASN A 59 -8.71 6.04 0.41
N VAL A 60 -7.97 7.06 -0.02
CA VAL A 60 -7.87 8.33 0.74
C VAL A 60 -9.23 9.04 0.78
N VAL A 61 -9.97 9.02 -0.32
CA VAL A 61 -11.32 9.61 -0.40
C VAL A 61 -12.31 8.84 0.50
N TYR A 62 -12.24 7.50 0.51
CA TYR A 62 -13.09 6.66 1.36
C TYR A 62 -12.86 6.91 2.86
N MET A 63 -11.61 7.21 3.24
CA MET A 63 -11.25 7.49 4.64
C MET A 63 -11.45 8.95 5.04
N TYR A 64 -11.39 9.88 4.09
CA TYR A 64 -11.52 11.34 4.24
C TYR A 64 -10.97 11.91 5.58
N GLY A 65 -9.81 11.34 6.02
CA GLY A 65 -9.08 11.78 7.21
C GLY A 65 -9.61 11.24 8.54
N LEU A 66 -10.62 10.39 8.56
CA LEU A 66 -11.13 9.78 9.79
C LEU A 66 -10.10 8.87 10.48
N ASP A 67 -9.13 8.33 9.76
CA ASP A 67 -8.00 7.59 10.31
C ASP A 67 -7.14 8.45 11.25
N ALA A 68 -6.78 9.66 10.80
CA ALA A 68 -6.03 10.62 11.62
C ALA A 68 -6.86 11.10 12.81
N GLY A 69 -8.13 11.43 12.57
CA GLY A 69 -9.08 11.80 13.61
C GLY A 69 -9.24 10.69 14.66
N PHE A 70 -9.47 9.46 14.23
CA PHE A 70 -9.58 8.32 15.12
C PHE A 70 -8.34 8.13 16.00
N MET A 71 -7.15 8.12 15.42
CA MET A 71 -5.90 7.99 16.17
C MET A 71 -5.75 9.10 17.22
N ARG A 72 -6.10 10.34 16.86
CA ARG A 72 -5.99 11.51 17.73
C ARG A 72 -6.90 11.44 18.96
N PHE A 73 -8.14 11.00 18.79
CA PHE A 73 -9.14 11.02 19.87
C PHE A 73 -9.29 9.67 20.59
N PHE A 74 -9.07 8.56 19.90
CA PHE A 74 -9.22 7.22 20.47
C PHE A 74 -8.06 6.79 21.36
N ILE A 75 -6.81 7.08 20.97
CA ILE A 75 -5.63 6.58 21.70
C ILE A 75 -5.52 7.18 23.10
N PRO A 76 -5.66 8.50 23.32
CA PRO A 76 -5.56 9.09 24.65
C PRO A 76 -6.78 8.83 25.55
N GLU A 77 -7.93 8.44 24.96
CA GLU A 77 -9.16 8.19 25.71
C GLU A 77 -9.00 6.95 26.61
N LYS A 78 -9.37 7.08 27.90
CA LYS A 78 -9.27 6.03 28.89
C LYS A 78 -10.62 5.39 29.20
N ASP A 79 -11.73 6.15 29.04
CA ASP A 79 -13.06 5.62 29.28
C ASP A 79 -13.49 4.66 28.15
N GLN A 80 -13.80 3.43 28.52
CA GLN A 80 -14.15 2.37 27.57
C GLN A 80 -15.45 2.68 26.81
N LYS A 81 -16.44 3.31 27.47
CA LYS A 81 -17.70 3.70 26.81
C LYS A 81 -17.44 4.76 25.76
N ARG A 82 -16.61 5.75 26.08
CA ARG A 82 -16.24 6.81 25.17
C ARG A 82 -15.42 6.29 23.97
N ARG A 83 -14.53 5.32 24.19
CA ARG A 83 -13.82 4.63 23.11
C ARG A 83 -14.76 3.91 22.16
N GLN A 84 -15.77 3.22 22.70
CA GLN A 84 -16.79 2.56 21.89
C GLN A 84 -17.64 3.56 21.09
N GLU A 85 -18.00 4.70 21.68
CA GLU A 85 -18.69 5.77 20.95
C GLU A 85 -17.83 6.30 19.80
N ILE A 86 -16.54 6.62 20.04
CA ILE A 86 -15.62 7.10 18.99
C ILE A 86 -15.52 6.04 17.88
N PHE A 87 -15.31 4.76 18.22
CA PHE A 87 -15.26 3.69 17.25
C PHE A 87 -16.54 3.60 16.42
N SER A 88 -17.71 3.62 17.09
CA SER A 88 -19.01 3.50 16.44
C SER A 88 -19.28 4.67 15.48
N VAL A 89 -19.02 5.90 15.89
CA VAL A 89 -19.19 7.08 15.06
C VAL A 89 -18.31 6.99 13.80
N VAL A 90 -17.05 6.62 13.96
CA VAL A 90 -16.13 6.49 12.80
C VAL A 90 -16.55 5.34 11.89
N TYR A 91 -16.85 4.16 12.45
CA TYR A 91 -17.22 3.01 11.65
C TYR A 91 -18.54 3.22 10.89
N LEU A 92 -19.57 3.76 11.54
CA LEU A 92 -20.83 4.08 10.89
C LEU A 92 -20.66 5.17 9.81
N SER A 93 -19.83 6.17 10.06
CA SER A 93 -19.51 7.20 9.07
C SER A 93 -18.85 6.60 7.84
N ILE A 94 -17.85 5.72 8.02
CA ILE A 94 -17.20 5.00 6.91
C ILE A 94 -18.16 4.05 6.21
N LEU A 95 -19.02 3.35 6.93
CA LEU A 95 -20.03 2.45 6.34
C LEU A 95 -20.94 3.21 5.36
N VAL A 96 -21.50 4.35 5.82
CA VAL A 96 -22.39 5.19 5.01
C VAL A 96 -21.63 5.81 3.83
N SER A 97 -20.46 6.41 4.05
CA SER A 97 -19.66 7.01 2.98
C SER A 97 -19.20 5.96 1.96
N THR A 98 -18.78 4.78 2.41
CA THR A 98 -18.41 3.66 1.53
C THR A 98 -19.59 3.27 0.65
N ALA A 99 -20.79 3.10 1.19
CA ALA A 99 -21.97 2.77 0.41
C ALA A 99 -22.29 3.84 -0.65
N ILE A 100 -22.26 5.13 -0.26
CA ILE A 100 -22.56 6.25 -1.16
C ILE A 100 -21.49 6.36 -2.25
N ILE A 101 -20.21 6.34 -1.89
CA ILE A 101 -19.10 6.50 -2.85
C ILE A 101 -19.08 5.30 -3.81
N THR A 102 -19.23 4.07 -3.31
CA THR A 102 -19.27 2.87 -4.17
C THR A 102 -20.44 2.94 -5.13
N ALA A 103 -21.63 3.33 -4.69
CA ALA A 103 -22.79 3.50 -5.57
C ALA A 103 -22.53 4.57 -6.65
N ALA A 104 -21.92 5.71 -6.26
CA ALA A 104 -21.55 6.75 -7.21
C ALA A 104 -20.51 6.28 -8.24
N LEU A 105 -19.53 5.46 -7.82
CA LEU A 105 -18.54 4.88 -8.73
C LEU A 105 -19.18 3.90 -9.72
N PHE A 106 -20.12 3.06 -9.29
CA PHE A 106 -20.86 2.19 -10.21
C PHE A 106 -21.70 2.97 -11.21
N LEU A 107 -22.35 4.07 -10.79
CA LEU A 107 -23.08 4.95 -11.71
C LEU A 107 -22.14 5.67 -12.70
N ALA A 108 -20.92 5.95 -12.31
CA ALA A 108 -19.90 6.61 -13.12
C ALA A 108 -18.93 5.62 -13.79
N GLU A 109 -19.23 4.31 -13.83
CA GLU A 109 -18.31 3.29 -14.32
C GLU A 109 -17.86 3.55 -15.77
N ALA A 110 -18.79 3.79 -16.68
CA ALA A 110 -18.50 3.98 -18.09
C ALA A 110 -17.57 5.18 -18.36
N PRO A 111 -17.84 6.40 -17.85
CA PRO A 111 -16.91 7.51 -18.05
C PRO A 111 -15.57 7.34 -17.31
N LEU A 112 -15.55 6.70 -16.16
CA LEU A 112 -14.31 6.46 -15.43
C LEU A 112 -13.43 5.41 -16.12
N SER A 113 -14.03 4.31 -16.61
CA SER A 113 -13.30 3.26 -17.31
C SER A 113 -12.72 3.77 -18.61
N SER A 114 -13.51 4.52 -19.42
CA SER A 114 -13.01 5.12 -20.66
C SER A 114 -11.92 6.16 -20.42
N LEU A 115 -12.02 6.96 -19.36
CA LEU A 115 -10.99 7.94 -19.00
C LEU A 115 -9.66 7.28 -18.60
N LEU A 116 -9.73 6.20 -17.81
CA LEU A 116 -8.55 5.54 -17.24
C LEU A 116 -7.93 4.51 -18.18
N LEU A 117 -8.77 3.71 -18.84
CA LEU A 117 -8.34 2.57 -19.65
C LEU A 117 -8.58 2.78 -21.16
N GLY A 118 -9.40 3.76 -21.54
CA GLY A 118 -9.80 3.97 -22.94
C GLY A 118 -10.77 2.88 -23.41
N ASP A 119 -10.73 2.52 -24.71
CA ASP A 119 -11.58 1.50 -25.32
C ASP A 119 -11.01 0.08 -25.19
N ASP A 120 -10.21 -0.18 -24.16
CA ASP A 120 -9.56 -1.46 -23.92
C ASP A 120 -10.55 -2.50 -23.36
N PRO A 121 -10.43 -3.79 -23.71
CA PRO A 121 -11.21 -4.88 -23.11
C PRO A 121 -11.09 -4.95 -21.57
N ALA A 122 -10.05 -4.39 -20.99
CA ALA A 122 -9.87 -4.27 -19.54
C ALA A 122 -10.95 -3.40 -18.86
N THR A 123 -11.68 -2.55 -19.60
CA THR A 123 -12.82 -1.78 -19.09
C THR A 123 -13.88 -2.68 -18.48
N SER A 124 -14.12 -3.86 -19.07
CA SER A 124 -15.13 -4.83 -18.61
C SER A 124 -14.89 -5.38 -17.20
N VAL A 125 -13.68 -5.21 -16.65
CA VAL A 125 -13.33 -5.67 -15.30
C VAL A 125 -13.08 -4.53 -14.31
N PHE A 126 -13.22 -3.28 -14.77
CA PHE A 126 -12.95 -2.12 -13.94
C PHE A 126 -13.89 -2.03 -12.72
N ALA A 127 -15.15 -2.46 -12.89
CA ALA A 127 -16.13 -2.56 -11.79
C ALA A 127 -15.64 -3.41 -10.60
N LEU A 128 -14.78 -4.40 -10.83
CA LEU A 128 -14.20 -5.20 -9.75
C LEU A 128 -13.33 -4.35 -8.80
N ALA A 129 -12.74 -3.28 -9.30
CA ALA A 129 -11.98 -2.31 -8.49
C ALA A 129 -12.88 -1.62 -7.45
N PHE A 130 -14.15 -1.36 -7.75
CA PHE A 130 -15.10 -0.74 -6.82
C PHE A 130 -15.48 -1.69 -5.68
N ILE A 131 -15.56 -3.00 -5.96
CA ILE A 131 -15.78 -4.02 -4.93
C ILE A 131 -14.56 -4.10 -4.00
N ILE A 132 -13.34 -4.02 -4.55
CA ILE A 132 -12.11 -3.95 -3.73
C ILE A 132 -12.16 -2.74 -2.81
N LEU A 133 -12.47 -1.53 -3.34
CA LEU A 133 -12.57 -0.30 -2.55
C LEU A 133 -13.62 -0.41 -1.44
N MET A 134 -14.76 -1.00 -1.72
CA MET A 134 -15.81 -1.22 -0.72
C MET A 134 -15.30 -2.11 0.42
N LEU A 135 -14.69 -3.25 0.10
CA LEU A 135 -14.17 -4.18 1.11
C LEU A 135 -13.01 -3.59 1.90
N ASP A 136 -12.12 -2.86 1.23
CA ASP A 136 -10.99 -2.17 1.87
C ASP A 136 -11.48 -1.06 2.80
N GLY A 137 -12.45 -0.25 2.38
CA GLY A 137 -13.08 0.76 3.22
C GLY A 137 -13.68 0.17 4.48
N LEU A 138 -14.45 -0.91 4.37
CA LEU A 138 -15.09 -1.58 5.50
C LEU A 138 -14.08 -2.25 6.44
N SER A 139 -12.96 -2.77 5.91
CA SER A 139 -11.93 -3.46 6.71
C SER A 139 -10.94 -2.51 7.38
N PHE A 140 -10.82 -1.28 6.89
CA PHE A 140 -9.80 -0.35 7.34
C PHE A 140 -9.88 -0.03 8.84
N MET A 141 -11.06 0.36 9.32
CA MET A 141 -11.25 0.73 10.73
C MET A 141 -11.02 -0.41 11.73
N PRO A 142 -11.57 -1.62 11.53
CA PRO A 142 -11.28 -2.73 12.43
C PRO A 142 -9.79 -3.11 12.45
N VAL A 143 -9.07 -2.96 11.34
CA VAL A 143 -7.61 -3.16 11.29
C VAL A 143 -6.89 -2.05 12.06
N LEU A 144 -7.25 -0.78 11.83
CA LEU A 144 -6.70 0.37 12.53
C LEU A 144 -6.93 0.30 14.05
N TYR A 145 -8.08 -0.22 14.48
CA TYR A 145 -8.38 -0.46 15.89
C TYR A 145 -7.31 -1.33 16.57
N TYR A 146 -6.94 -2.48 15.98
CA TYR A 146 -5.91 -3.35 16.57
C TYR A 146 -4.55 -2.67 16.67
N ARG A 147 -4.21 -1.81 15.72
CA ARG A 147 -3.01 -0.97 15.77
C ARG A 147 -3.10 0.06 16.91
N SER A 148 -4.25 0.69 17.08
CA SER A 148 -4.47 1.74 18.09
C SER A 148 -4.44 1.23 19.52
N ILE A 149 -4.89 -0.01 19.75
CA ILE A 149 -4.80 -0.66 21.07
C ILE A 149 -3.48 -1.41 21.31
N GLN A 150 -2.48 -1.18 20.45
CA GLN A 150 -1.15 -1.78 20.55
C GLN A 150 -1.16 -3.31 20.64
N LYS A 151 -1.97 -3.97 19.80
CA LYS A 151 -1.98 -5.42 19.62
C LYS A 151 -1.27 -5.82 18.31
N PRO A 152 0.07 -5.74 18.24
CA PRO A 152 0.81 -5.91 17.00
C PRO A 152 0.62 -7.30 16.37
N LEU A 153 0.58 -8.36 17.18
CA LEU A 153 0.38 -9.72 16.67
C LEU A 153 -0.97 -9.89 15.97
N ARG A 154 -2.05 -9.32 16.54
CA ARG A 154 -3.37 -9.33 15.87
C ARG A 154 -3.36 -8.53 14.58
N TYR A 155 -2.78 -7.34 14.61
CA TYR A 155 -2.63 -6.51 13.41
C TYR A 155 -1.87 -7.26 12.31
N VAL A 156 -0.69 -7.80 12.66
CA VAL A 156 0.16 -8.51 11.68
C VAL A 156 -0.52 -9.79 11.19
N SER A 157 -1.22 -10.55 12.04
CA SER A 157 -1.93 -11.74 11.60
C SER A 157 -3.02 -11.44 10.57
N ILE A 158 -3.73 -10.32 10.69
CA ILE A 158 -4.74 -9.87 9.71
C ILE A 158 -4.07 -9.53 8.38
N ILE A 159 -3.02 -8.69 8.39
CA ILE A 159 -2.29 -8.32 7.18
C ILE A 159 -1.62 -9.54 6.54
N PHE A 160 -1.03 -10.43 7.35
CA PHE A 160 -0.38 -11.64 6.86
C PHE A 160 -1.39 -12.60 6.20
N SER A 161 -2.59 -12.78 6.76
CA SER A 161 -3.63 -13.59 6.16
C SER A 161 -4.08 -13.04 4.80
N GLU A 162 -4.29 -11.71 4.69
CA GLU A 162 -4.58 -11.03 3.43
C GLU A 162 -3.51 -11.31 2.38
N VAL A 163 -2.26 -11.13 2.76
CA VAL A 163 -1.10 -11.26 1.90
C VAL A 163 -0.91 -12.70 1.40
N VAL A 164 -0.98 -13.70 2.29
CA VAL A 164 -0.83 -15.12 1.93
C VAL A 164 -1.94 -15.57 0.99
N ILE A 165 -3.17 -15.15 1.26
CA ILE A 165 -4.31 -15.50 0.41
C ILE A 165 -4.21 -14.80 -0.94
N ASN A 166 -3.85 -13.52 -0.96
CA ASN A 166 -3.62 -12.79 -2.20
C ASN A 166 -2.55 -13.46 -3.06
N LEU A 167 -1.40 -13.81 -2.46
CA LEU A 167 -0.32 -14.51 -3.16
C LEU A 167 -0.77 -15.89 -3.69
N GLY A 168 -1.39 -16.70 -2.83
CA GLY A 168 -1.86 -18.03 -3.21
C GLY A 168 -2.89 -18.00 -4.33
N LEU A 169 -3.86 -17.07 -4.26
CA LEU A 169 -4.86 -16.91 -5.28
C LEU A 169 -4.30 -16.30 -6.58
N ASN A 170 -3.32 -15.41 -6.52
CA ASN A 170 -2.64 -14.95 -7.74
C ASN A 170 -1.90 -16.08 -8.44
N VAL A 171 -1.18 -16.92 -7.70
CA VAL A 171 -0.53 -18.10 -8.29
C VAL A 171 -1.55 -19.04 -8.92
N LEU A 172 -2.68 -19.28 -8.25
CA LEU A 172 -3.74 -20.16 -8.74
C LEU A 172 -4.47 -19.54 -9.95
N LEU A 173 -5.03 -18.32 -9.79
CA LEU A 173 -5.93 -17.73 -10.79
C LEU A 173 -5.17 -17.20 -12.01
N VAL A 174 -4.00 -16.59 -11.79
CA VAL A 174 -3.19 -16.04 -12.87
C VAL A 174 -2.22 -17.08 -13.41
N GLY A 175 -1.51 -17.80 -12.52
CA GLY A 175 -0.48 -18.76 -12.92
C GLY A 175 -1.05 -20.06 -13.52
N PHE A 176 -2.00 -20.69 -12.84
CA PHE A 176 -2.54 -21.99 -13.30
C PHE A 176 -3.77 -21.87 -14.20
N TRP A 177 -4.68 -20.90 -13.91
CA TRP A 177 -5.92 -20.76 -14.70
C TRP A 177 -5.81 -19.73 -15.83
N GLY A 178 -4.76 -18.90 -15.86
CA GLY A 178 -4.51 -17.96 -16.93
C GLY A 178 -5.56 -16.83 -17.00
N TRP A 179 -6.19 -16.44 -15.88
CA TRP A 179 -7.26 -15.43 -15.87
C TRP A 179 -6.75 -14.00 -16.02
N GLY A 180 -5.43 -13.78 -16.17
CA GLY A 180 -4.83 -12.46 -16.38
C GLY A 180 -5.30 -11.42 -15.37
N LEU A 181 -5.70 -10.25 -15.86
CA LEU A 181 -6.18 -9.13 -15.03
C LEU A 181 -7.39 -9.51 -14.14
N LYS A 182 -8.34 -10.31 -14.66
CA LYS A 182 -9.50 -10.79 -13.87
C LYS A 182 -9.05 -11.61 -12.68
N GLY A 183 -8.05 -12.45 -12.87
CA GLY A 183 -7.46 -13.28 -11.80
C GLY A 183 -6.84 -12.44 -10.70
N VAL A 184 -6.09 -11.40 -11.06
CA VAL A 184 -5.48 -10.47 -10.10
C VAL A 184 -6.54 -9.74 -9.27
N LEU A 185 -7.55 -9.17 -9.93
CA LEU A 185 -8.63 -8.45 -9.23
C LEU A 185 -9.48 -9.40 -8.37
N GLY A 186 -9.75 -10.62 -8.86
CA GLY A 186 -10.44 -11.67 -8.09
C GLY A 186 -9.67 -12.09 -6.84
N ALA A 187 -8.34 -12.24 -6.94
CA ALA A 187 -7.48 -12.51 -5.79
C ALA A 187 -7.52 -11.37 -4.78
N ASN A 188 -7.52 -10.11 -5.24
CA ASN A 188 -7.66 -8.95 -4.36
C ASN A 188 -9.02 -8.91 -3.65
N ILE A 189 -10.12 -9.11 -4.36
CA ILE A 189 -11.47 -9.15 -3.76
C ILE A 189 -11.51 -10.21 -2.65
N SER A 190 -11.03 -11.41 -2.96
CA SER A 190 -11.05 -12.52 -2.01
C SER A 190 -10.17 -12.25 -0.78
N SER A 191 -8.97 -11.68 -0.97
CA SER A 191 -8.08 -11.34 0.14
C SER A 191 -8.62 -10.20 1.00
N SER A 192 -9.21 -9.15 0.38
CA SER A 192 -9.87 -8.06 1.12
C SER A 192 -11.10 -8.53 1.88
N LEU A 193 -11.87 -9.48 1.34
CA LEU A 193 -12.99 -10.10 2.06
C LEU A 193 -12.51 -10.87 3.30
N ILE A 194 -11.44 -11.65 3.16
CA ILE A 194 -10.88 -12.39 4.29
C ILE A 194 -10.28 -11.45 5.32
N LYS A 195 -9.58 -10.37 4.90
CA LYS A 195 -9.13 -9.31 5.79
C LYS A 195 -10.29 -8.75 6.63
N LEU A 196 -11.42 -8.43 5.99
CA LEU A 196 -12.62 -7.94 6.68
C LEU A 196 -13.17 -8.97 7.67
N LEU A 197 -13.29 -10.24 7.26
CA LEU A 197 -13.78 -11.32 8.12
C LEU A 197 -12.89 -11.55 9.34
N VAL A 198 -11.56 -11.59 9.16
CA VAL A 198 -10.61 -11.79 10.26
C VAL A 198 -10.55 -10.57 11.19
N ALA A 199 -10.79 -9.37 10.67
CA ALA A 199 -10.84 -8.13 11.45
C ALA A 199 -12.21 -7.88 12.12
N SER A 200 -13.29 -8.53 11.67
CA SER A 200 -14.68 -8.31 12.11
C SER A 200 -14.92 -8.44 13.63
N PRO A 201 -14.19 -9.25 14.41
CA PRO A 201 -14.37 -9.28 15.87
C PRO A 201 -14.15 -7.91 16.55
N ALA A 202 -13.37 -7.01 15.93
CA ALA A 202 -13.25 -5.64 16.43
C ALA A 202 -14.56 -4.85 16.26
N ILE A 203 -15.30 -5.09 15.18
CA ILE A 203 -16.58 -4.47 14.90
C ILE A 203 -17.61 -4.92 15.94
N PHE A 204 -17.82 -6.24 16.05
CA PHE A 204 -18.82 -6.81 16.97
C PHE A 204 -18.57 -6.44 18.43
N LYS A 205 -17.30 -6.29 18.82
CA LYS A 205 -16.94 -5.93 20.19
C LYS A 205 -17.17 -4.46 20.54
N ASN A 206 -17.04 -3.54 19.57
CA ASN A 206 -16.96 -2.10 19.84
C ASN A 206 -18.10 -1.30 19.22
N LEU A 207 -18.87 -1.87 18.28
CA LEU A 207 -19.96 -1.18 17.61
C LEU A 207 -21.22 -1.15 18.50
N ASN A 208 -21.68 0.05 18.87
CA ASN A 208 -22.86 0.26 19.71
C ASN A 208 -24.03 0.93 18.98
N PHE A 209 -23.96 1.13 17.67
CA PHE A 209 -24.95 1.87 16.85
C PHE A 209 -25.34 3.24 17.40
N THR A 210 -24.48 3.84 18.24
CA THR A 210 -24.68 5.18 18.77
C THR A 210 -24.05 6.21 17.84
N TRP A 211 -24.81 7.28 17.53
CA TRP A 211 -24.32 8.38 16.75
C TRP A 211 -24.15 9.63 17.63
N ASN A 212 -22.97 10.25 17.57
CA ASN A 212 -22.67 11.49 18.29
C ASN A 212 -22.09 12.51 17.31
N THR A 213 -22.91 13.46 16.90
CA THR A 213 -22.55 14.48 15.91
C THR A 213 -21.40 15.37 16.38
N ARG A 214 -21.24 15.60 17.71
CA ARG A 214 -20.13 16.39 18.25
C ARG A 214 -18.80 15.67 18.03
N ILE A 215 -18.76 14.38 18.37
CA ILE A 215 -17.56 13.53 18.12
C ILE A 215 -17.24 13.52 16.62
N TRP A 216 -18.25 13.32 15.78
CA TRP A 216 -18.06 13.29 14.33
C TRP A 216 -17.48 14.60 13.79
N LYS A 217 -18.00 15.75 14.23
CA LYS A 217 -17.46 17.06 13.84
C LYS A 217 -16.03 17.27 14.33
N ASP A 218 -15.68 16.86 15.54
CA ASP A 218 -14.34 16.97 16.10
C ASP A 218 -13.34 16.10 15.31
N LEU A 219 -13.74 14.88 14.95
CA LEU A 219 -12.95 13.97 14.11
C LEU A 219 -12.66 14.58 12.73
N LEU A 220 -13.71 15.12 12.07
CA LEU A 220 -13.57 15.76 10.75
C LEU A 220 -12.74 17.04 10.80
N LYS A 221 -12.94 17.87 11.81
CA LYS A 221 -12.17 19.11 11.99
C LYS A 221 -10.67 18.85 12.06
N PHE A 222 -10.27 17.73 12.64
CA PHE A 222 -8.86 17.33 12.72
C PHE A 222 -8.41 16.55 11.47
N GLY A 223 -9.21 15.60 11.01
CA GLY A 223 -8.80 14.67 9.95
C GLY A 223 -8.90 15.25 8.55
N LEU A 224 -9.99 15.96 8.22
CA LEU A 224 -10.21 16.45 6.86
C LEU A 224 -9.09 17.37 6.31
N PRO A 225 -8.48 18.27 7.12
CA PRO A 225 -7.35 19.06 6.66
C PRO A 225 -6.10 18.26 6.28
N THR A 226 -5.96 17.00 6.72
CA THR A 226 -4.83 16.13 6.36
C THR A 226 -4.98 15.50 4.98
N VAL A 227 -6.21 15.40 4.47
CA VAL A 227 -6.53 14.73 3.20
C VAL A 227 -5.81 15.33 1.99
N PRO A 228 -5.80 16.66 1.78
CA PRO A 228 -5.09 17.24 0.65
C PRO A 228 -3.60 16.89 0.63
N ALA A 229 -2.93 16.92 1.79
CA ALA A 229 -1.51 16.58 1.88
C ALA A 229 -1.24 15.12 1.48
N VAL A 230 -2.10 14.18 1.91
CA VAL A 230 -1.99 12.78 1.54
C VAL A 230 -2.30 12.57 0.05
N LEU A 231 -3.33 13.23 -0.50
CA LEU A 231 -3.65 13.17 -1.93
C LEU A 231 -2.51 13.71 -2.78
N PHE A 232 -1.93 14.86 -2.45
CA PHE A 232 -0.77 15.40 -3.18
C PHE A 232 0.43 14.45 -3.12
N ALA A 233 0.71 13.86 -1.96
CA ALA A 233 1.79 12.87 -1.84
C ALA A 233 1.53 11.64 -2.73
N MET A 234 0.28 11.18 -2.83
CA MET A 234 -0.11 10.07 -3.71
C MET A 234 0.01 10.44 -5.19
N VAL A 235 -0.42 11.66 -5.57
CA VAL A 235 -0.29 12.15 -6.95
C VAL A 235 1.18 12.21 -7.35
N VAL A 236 2.06 12.71 -6.48
CA VAL A 236 3.52 12.73 -6.75
C VAL A 236 4.09 11.32 -6.88
N ALA A 237 3.62 10.37 -6.07
CA ALA A 237 4.16 9.00 -6.04
C ALA A 237 3.63 8.10 -7.18
N LEU A 238 2.46 8.39 -7.72
CA LEU A 238 1.73 7.48 -8.61
C LEU A 238 1.24 8.14 -9.90
N GLY A 239 1.33 9.47 -10.01
CA GLY A 239 0.79 10.25 -11.12
C GLY A 239 1.53 10.04 -12.45
N ASP A 240 2.79 9.61 -12.39
CA ASP A 240 3.62 9.28 -13.54
C ASP A 240 2.93 8.31 -14.52
N ARG A 241 2.20 7.32 -14.01
CA ARG A 241 1.49 6.31 -14.81
C ARG A 241 0.34 6.91 -15.60
N PHE A 242 -0.40 7.85 -15.01
CA PHE A 242 -1.48 8.57 -15.71
C PHE A 242 -0.93 9.50 -16.78
N LEU A 243 0.22 10.16 -16.54
CA LEU A 243 0.90 10.97 -17.53
C LEU A 243 1.40 10.11 -18.70
N ILE A 244 2.01 8.95 -18.42
CA ILE A 244 2.46 8.03 -19.46
C ILE A 244 1.26 7.55 -20.28
N LYS A 245 0.11 7.19 -19.64
CA LYS A 245 -1.10 6.82 -20.37
C LYS A 245 -1.62 7.95 -21.25
N TYR A 246 -1.56 9.19 -20.77
CA TYR A 246 -2.07 10.36 -21.51
C TYR A 246 -1.22 10.70 -22.75
N PHE A 247 0.11 10.63 -22.64
CA PHE A 247 1.03 11.00 -23.73
C PHE A 247 1.40 9.84 -24.65
N PHE A 248 1.24 8.63 -24.20
CA PHE A 248 1.56 7.41 -24.95
C PHE A 248 0.35 6.46 -24.95
N ASP A 249 0.53 5.24 -24.43
CA ASP A 249 -0.51 4.22 -24.39
C ASP A 249 -0.42 3.36 -23.11
N GLN A 250 -1.37 2.45 -22.99
CA GLN A 250 -1.47 1.54 -21.84
C GLN A 250 -0.38 0.48 -21.82
N ALA A 251 0.09 0.01 -22.99
CA ALA A 251 1.20 -0.93 -23.08
C ALA A 251 2.50 -0.30 -22.54
N THR A 252 2.75 0.97 -22.87
CA THR A 252 3.88 1.74 -22.34
C THR A 252 3.81 1.87 -20.82
N VAL A 253 2.63 2.07 -20.22
CA VAL A 253 2.46 2.04 -18.76
C VAL A 253 2.87 0.68 -18.19
N GLY A 254 2.50 -0.42 -18.85
CA GLY A 254 2.88 -1.77 -18.43
C GLY A 254 4.39 -1.97 -18.46
N ILE A 255 5.02 -1.63 -19.58
CA ILE A 255 6.47 -1.73 -19.79
C ILE A 255 7.24 -0.88 -18.76
N TYR A 256 6.86 0.38 -18.59
CA TYR A 256 7.43 1.28 -17.58
C TYR A 256 7.27 0.71 -16.16
N SER A 257 6.08 0.20 -15.83
CA SER A 257 5.79 -0.32 -14.49
C SER A 257 6.59 -1.58 -14.14
N ALA A 258 6.97 -2.38 -15.13
CA ALA A 258 7.87 -3.50 -14.93
C ALA A 258 9.26 -3.02 -14.49
N GLY A 259 9.84 -2.06 -15.21
CA GLY A 259 11.11 -1.42 -14.83
C GLY A 259 11.02 -0.72 -13.47
N TYR A 260 9.91 0.00 -13.22
CA TYR A 260 9.67 0.70 -11.95
C TYR A 260 9.72 -0.24 -10.74
N LYS A 261 9.10 -1.43 -10.84
CA LYS A 261 9.12 -2.41 -9.75
C LYS A 261 10.53 -2.92 -9.44
N ILE A 262 11.40 -3.01 -10.44
CA ILE A 262 12.81 -3.38 -10.23
C ILE A 262 13.57 -2.23 -9.55
N GLY A 263 13.36 -0.99 -10.00
CA GLY A 263 13.94 0.20 -9.36
C GLY A 263 13.51 0.38 -7.89
N MET A 264 12.34 -0.15 -7.49
CA MET A 264 11.88 -0.12 -6.10
C MET A 264 12.82 -0.84 -5.11
N ILE A 265 13.79 -1.62 -5.55
CA ILE A 265 14.81 -2.24 -4.68
C ILE A 265 15.53 -1.18 -3.87
N MET A 266 15.88 -0.03 -4.47
CA MET A 266 16.46 1.11 -3.75
C MET A 266 15.52 1.64 -2.66
N ALA A 267 14.22 1.73 -2.94
CA ALA A 267 13.22 2.18 -1.95
C ALA A 267 13.11 1.23 -0.75
N LEU A 268 13.35 -0.07 -0.93
CA LEU A 268 13.43 -1.05 0.18
C LEU A 268 14.64 -0.75 1.07
N MET A 269 15.81 -0.53 0.46
CA MET A 269 17.05 -0.18 1.18
C MET A 269 16.88 1.12 1.97
N VAL A 270 16.37 2.18 1.31
CA VAL A 270 16.11 3.48 1.97
C VAL A 270 15.11 3.34 3.11
N THR A 271 14.08 2.52 2.95
CA THR A 271 13.08 2.28 3.99
C THR A 271 13.70 1.57 5.20
N ALA A 272 14.51 0.54 4.97
CA ALA A 272 15.23 -0.16 6.05
C ALA A 272 16.19 0.79 6.81
N PHE A 273 16.92 1.62 6.07
CA PHE A 273 17.78 2.63 6.67
C PHE A 273 17.01 3.64 7.53
N ARG A 274 15.91 4.22 6.99
CA ARG A 274 15.06 5.17 7.73
C ARG A 274 14.51 4.59 9.03
N PHE A 275 14.20 3.31 9.02
CA PHE A 275 13.69 2.61 10.21
C PHE A 275 14.72 2.56 11.34
N ALA A 276 15.99 2.29 11.02
CA ALA A 276 17.09 2.29 11.97
C ALA A 276 17.55 3.71 12.34
N TRP A 277 17.55 4.61 11.36
CA TRP A 277 18.05 5.98 11.49
C TRP A 277 17.25 6.84 12.46
N HIS A 278 15.93 6.76 12.43
CA HIS A 278 15.06 7.68 13.18
C HIS A 278 15.28 7.61 14.71
N PRO A 279 15.24 6.41 15.36
CA PRO A 279 15.53 6.31 16.79
C PRO A 279 17.00 6.61 17.11
N PHE A 280 17.92 6.24 16.21
CA PHE A 280 19.35 6.49 16.38
C PHE A 280 19.66 8.00 16.37
N PHE A 281 19.12 8.73 15.42
CA PHE A 281 19.26 10.19 15.31
C PHE A 281 18.82 10.88 16.59
N LEU A 282 17.64 10.53 17.12
CA LEU A 282 17.09 11.12 18.34
C LEU A 282 17.94 10.81 19.59
N SER A 283 18.63 9.66 19.61
CA SER A 283 19.46 9.26 20.75
C SER A 283 20.83 9.97 20.80
N LEU A 284 21.27 10.53 19.68
CA LEU A 284 22.60 11.15 19.54
C LEU A 284 22.54 12.66 19.32
N SER A 285 21.37 13.25 19.09
CA SER A 285 21.22 14.66 18.73
C SER A 285 21.88 15.64 19.71
N ASP A 286 21.92 15.29 21.01
CA ASP A 286 22.42 16.11 22.07
C ASP A 286 23.91 15.80 22.48
N GLN A 287 24.57 14.89 21.74
CA GLN A 287 25.97 14.52 22.02
C GLN A 287 26.95 15.43 21.26
N GLU A 288 28.07 15.75 21.89
CA GLU A 288 29.10 16.65 21.30
C GLU A 288 29.62 16.14 19.93
N ASN A 289 29.71 14.82 19.75
CA ASN A 289 30.18 14.17 18.50
C ASN A 289 29.07 13.84 17.50
N ALA A 290 27.84 14.30 17.71
CA ALA A 290 26.70 13.98 16.86
C ALA A 290 26.95 14.34 15.39
N ARG A 291 27.46 15.54 15.11
CA ARG A 291 27.74 16.04 13.75
C ARG A 291 28.72 15.14 12.98
N GLU A 292 29.81 14.72 13.62
CA GLU A 292 30.83 13.85 13.01
C GLU A 292 30.25 12.46 12.72
N THR A 293 29.49 11.92 13.68
CA THR A 293 28.81 10.63 13.52
C THR A 293 27.80 10.65 12.38
N PHE A 294 26.98 11.71 12.28
CA PHE A 294 26.04 11.87 11.19
C PHE A 294 26.70 12.01 9.83
N ALA A 295 27.81 12.76 9.75
CA ALA A 295 28.59 12.89 8.52
C ALA A 295 29.14 11.53 8.03
N LYS A 296 29.72 10.73 8.96
CA LYS A 296 30.22 9.37 8.63
C LYS A 296 29.11 8.44 8.16
N ILE A 297 27.95 8.47 8.82
CA ILE A 297 26.80 7.63 8.43
C ILE A 297 26.24 8.08 7.08
N LEU A 298 26.14 9.39 6.82
CA LEU A 298 25.71 9.90 5.52
C LEU A 298 26.67 9.44 4.41
N THR A 299 27.98 9.56 4.65
CA THR A 299 28.99 9.10 3.68
C THR A 299 28.85 7.60 3.39
N LEU A 300 28.72 6.78 4.45
CA LEU A 300 28.51 5.34 4.28
C LEU A 300 27.22 5.02 3.54
N PHE A 301 26.14 5.73 3.87
CA PHE A 301 24.85 5.56 3.18
C PHE A 301 24.94 5.90 1.69
N VAL A 302 25.64 6.98 1.33
CA VAL A 302 25.86 7.37 -0.08
C VAL A 302 26.73 6.33 -0.79
N ILE A 303 27.81 5.83 -0.17
CA ILE A 303 28.66 4.79 -0.75
C ILE A 303 27.88 3.51 -1.02
N VAL A 304 27.14 3.01 -0.03
CA VAL A 304 26.32 1.81 -0.17
C VAL A 304 25.19 2.02 -1.20
N GLY A 305 24.52 3.19 -1.16
CA GLY A 305 23.50 3.55 -2.13
C GLY A 305 24.03 3.60 -3.56
N SER A 306 25.20 4.22 -3.76
CA SER A 306 25.85 4.27 -5.08
C SER A 306 26.27 2.88 -5.56
N PHE A 307 26.75 2.03 -4.66
CA PHE A 307 27.07 0.64 -5.00
C PHE A 307 25.84 -0.14 -5.44
N VAL A 308 24.74 -0.05 -4.70
CA VAL A 308 23.45 -0.70 -5.05
C VAL A 308 22.92 -0.13 -6.36
N PHE A 309 23.00 1.19 -6.57
CA PHE A 309 22.62 1.83 -7.83
C PHE A 309 23.38 1.26 -9.03
N LEU A 310 24.71 1.21 -8.95
CA LEU A 310 25.55 0.66 -10.02
C LEU A 310 25.28 -0.84 -10.23
N LEU A 311 25.19 -1.60 -9.15
CA LEU A 311 24.94 -3.04 -9.22
C LEU A 311 23.61 -3.34 -9.91
N VAL A 312 22.52 -2.69 -9.49
CA VAL A 312 21.20 -2.90 -10.09
C VAL A 312 21.14 -2.38 -11.52
N SER A 313 21.68 -1.18 -11.79
CA SER A 313 21.67 -0.60 -13.13
C SER A 313 22.44 -1.42 -14.16
N LEU A 314 23.57 -2.03 -13.77
CA LEU A 314 24.41 -2.80 -14.67
C LEU A 314 23.99 -4.26 -14.78
N LEU A 315 23.55 -4.88 -13.67
CA LEU A 315 23.26 -6.30 -13.64
C LEU A 315 21.77 -6.64 -13.89
N ALA A 316 20.84 -5.76 -13.57
CA ALA A 316 19.43 -6.07 -13.77
C ALA A 316 19.08 -6.35 -15.25
N PRO A 317 19.50 -5.54 -16.26
CA PRO A 317 19.17 -5.85 -17.63
C PRO A 317 19.71 -7.21 -18.10
N PRO A 318 21.01 -7.53 -18.01
CA PRO A 318 21.49 -8.82 -18.50
C PRO A 318 20.95 -10.03 -17.72
N VAL A 319 20.82 -9.92 -16.39
CA VAL A 319 20.33 -11.02 -15.54
C VAL A 319 18.85 -11.31 -15.80
N LEU A 320 18.04 -10.28 -15.95
CA LEU A 320 16.59 -10.42 -16.09
C LEU A 320 16.17 -10.85 -17.50
N THR A 321 17.00 -10.56 -18.52
CA THR A 321 16.77 -10.98 -19.91
C THR A 321 17.47 -12.31 -20.25
N MET A 322 18.29 -12.87 -19.33
CA MET A 322 18.90 -14.19 -19.51
C MET A 322 17.84 -15.27 -19.70
N ASP A 323 18.06 -16.10 -20.68
CA ASP A 323 17.23 -17.27 -20.92
C ASP A 323 17.65 -18.43 -20.00
N PHE A 324 16.75 -18.84 -19.11
CA PHE A 324 16.89 -20.01 -18.26
C PHE A 324 15.92 -21.10 -18.76
N ASN A 325 16.43 -22.09 -19.50
CA ASN A 325 15.63 -23.20 -20.05
C ASN A 325 14.45 -22.75 -20.94
N GLY A 326 14.67 -21.78 -21.83
CA GLY A 326 13.63 -21.28 -22.72
C GLY A 326 12.66 -20.27 -22.08
N LYS A 327 12.98 -19.78 -20.88
CA LYS A 327 12.18 -18.74 -20.18
C LYS A 327 13.09 -17.67 -19.60
N ALA A 328 12.97 -16.45 -20.08
CA ALA A 328 13.57 -15.29 -19.43
C ALA A 328 12.72 -14.87 -18.22
N ILE A 329 13.35 -14.25 -17.20
CA ILE A 329 12.63 -13.69 -16.05
C ILE A 329 11.72 -12.55 -16.54
N ILE A 330 12.23 -11.73 -17.46
CA ILE A 330 11.49 -10.67 -18.14
C ILE A 330 11.35 -11.05 -19.62
N THR A 331 10.12 -11.14 -20.09
CA THR A 331 9.84 -11.42 -21.51
C THR A 331 10.31 -10.25 -22.39
N PRO A 332 10.66 -10.51 -23.67
CA PRO A 332 11.15 -9.48 -24.59
C PRO A 332 10.22 -8.26 -24.69
N GLU A 333 8.92 -8.47 -24.55
CA GLU A 333 7.90 -7.39 -24.61
C GLU A 333 8.07 -6.33 -23.52
N TYR A 334 8.66 -6.67 -22.38
CA TYR A 334 8.92 -5.76 -21.26
C TYR A 334 10.37 -5.29 -21.15
N ALA A 335 11.26 -5.74 -22.06
CA ALA A 335 12.69 -5.46 -21.95
C ALA A 335 13.02 -3.95 -22.02
N ASP A 336 12.27 -3.19 -22.80
CA ASP A 336 12.46 -1.73 -22.88
C ASP A 336 12.19 -1.01 -21.55
N GLY A 337 11.36 -1.58 -20.69
CA GLY A 337 11.12 -1.06 -19.34
C GLY A 337 12.38 -1.04 -18.46
N LEU A 338 13.37 -1.89 -18.74
CA LEU A 338 14.63 -1.94 -18.00
C LEU A 338 15.46 -0.66 -18.18
N ARG A 339 15.26 0.09 -19.28
CA ARG A 339 15.90 1.39 -19.49
C ARG A 339 15.49 2.44 -18.48
N SER A 340 14.31 2.30 -17.89
CA SER A 340 13.83 3.22 -16.84
C SER A 340 14.43 2.92 -15.45
N VAL A 341 15.00 1.73 -15.23
CA VAL A 341 15.52 1.31 -13.93
C VAL A 341 16.53 2.27 -13.33
N PRO A 342 17.58 2.73 -14.07
CA PRO A 342 18.55 3.68 -13.52
C PRO A 342 17.96 5.05 -13.17
N LEU A 343 16.84 5.42 -13.79
CA LEU A 343 16.17 6.71 -13.52
C LEU A 343 15.28 6.65 -12.27
N ILE A 344 14.90 5.45 -11.86
CA ILE A 344 13.99 5.20 -10.72
C ILE A 344 14.78 4.90 -9.44
N LEU A 345 15.98 4.32 -9.56
CA LEU A 345 16.90 4.05 -8.45
C LEU A 345 17.42 5.33 -7.81
#